data_a4868c35a1b1854976d7c8e56417d0ed
#
_entry.id   a4868c35a1b1854976d7c8e56417d0ed
#
_cell.length_a   1.000
_cell.length_b   1.000
_cell.length_c   1.000
_cell.angle_alpha   90.00
_cell.angle_beta   90.00
_cell.angle_gamma   90.00
#
_symmetry.space_group_name_H-M   'P 1'
#
loop_
_entity.id
_entity.type
_entity.pdbx_description
1 polymer ?
#
loop_
_entity_poly.entity_id
_entity_poly.type
_entity_poly.pdbx_seq_one_letter_code
_entity_poly.pdbx_strand_id
1 'polypeptide(L)'
;LRHIPTGVEHSGLTGIELGRYELPRRSGDAHLYRINHPLARWGIEQAKARALNGARLVFDYNAYGSKISTLEAWRGKAGWLTVKLISVETLGNQEQHLLVAAGTTDGVVLAEEDPEKLLRLPATTQAASLFNAPDATLLADVEARKTALLRDVNERNLGYFEQEVQKLDAWADDLKLGLEQEIKEIDREIKEVRRTAATSPRLEEKLSWQKKQRELEGKRSKLRRELFARQDEVEAQRNDLISQLEVQLQQQVEERTLFTVEWELV
;
A
#
# COMPACT_ATOMS: atom_id res chain seq x y z
N LEU A 1 8.44 -16.17 -28.81
CA LEU A 1 7.21 -15.85 -29.53
C LEU A 1 7.42 -16.12 -31.03
N ARG A 2 6.69 -17.07 -31.59
CA ARG A 2 6.80 -17.43 -33.01
C ARG A 2 5.81 -16.68 -33.90
N HIS A 3 4.66 -16.33 -33.34
CA HIS A 3 3.61 -15.50 -33.96
C HIS A 3 2.91 -14.69 -32.88
N ILE A 4 2.37 -13.54 -33.27
CA ILE A 4 1.60 -12.70 -32.33
C ILE A 4 0.23 -13.36 -32.13
N PRO A 5 -0.24 -13.54 -30.86
CA PRO A 5 -1.57 -14.09 -30.63
C PRO A 5 -2.66 -13.21 -31.26
N THR A 6 -3.64 -13.83 -31.89
CA THR A 6 -4.72 -13.14 -32.64
C THR A 6 -5.46 -12.08 -31.79
N GLY A 7 -5.63 -12.34 -30.49
CA GLY A 7 -6.25 -11.38 -29.58
C GLY A 7 -5.39 -10.12 -29.31
N VAL A 8 -4.07 -10.22 -29.47
CA VAL A 8 -3.15 -9.08 -29.34
C VAL A 8 -3.20 -8.17 -30.56
N GLU A 9 -3.32 -8.75 -31.75
CA GLU A 9 -3.43 -7.97 -33.00
C GLU A 9 -4.63 -7.02 -32.99
N HIS A 10 -5.73 -7.43 -32.35
CA HIS A 10 -6.96 -6.62 -32.24
C HIS A 10 -6.96 -5.65 -31.05
N SER A 11 -5.99 -5.76 -30.13
CA SER A 11 -5.94 -4.93 -28.91
C SER A 11 -5.25 -3.58 -29.11
N GLY A 12 -4.66 -3.31 -30.30
CA GLY A 12 -3.93 -2.10 -30.58
C GLY A 12 -2.62 -1.95 -29.81
N LEU A 13 -2.13 -3.01 -29.16
CA LEU A 13 -0.86 -3.00 -28.44
C LEU A 13 0.33 -2.93 -29.42
N THR A 14 1.23 -2.01 -29.17
CA THR A 14 2.47 -1.82 -29.93
C THR A 14 3.67 -2.31 -29.13
N GLY A 15 4.81 -2.57 -29.81
CA GLY A 15 6.06 -2.93 -29.13
C GLY A 15 6.19 -4.42 -28.78
N ILE A 16 5.40 -5.28 -29.43
CA ILE A 16 5.53 -6.74 -29.32
C ILE A 16 6.28 -7.24 -30.53
N GLU A 17 7.48 -7.73 -30.34
CA GLU A 17 8.34 -8.26 -31.39
C GLU A 17 8.33 -9.79 -31.40
N LEU A 18 8.53 -10.38 -32.57
CA LEU A 18 8.76 -11.83 -32.65
C LEU A 18 10.16 -12.16 -32.17
N GLY A 19 10.31 -13.25 -31.46
CA GLY A 19 11.62 -13.65 -30.95
C GLY A 19 11.56 -14.40 -29.62
N ARG A 20 12.72 -14.52 -29.03
CA ARG A 20 12.93 -15.15 -27.73
C ARG A 20 12.70 -14.11 -26.63
N TYR A 21 11.94 -14.49 -25.62
CA TYR A 21 11.68 -13.67 -24.43
C TYR A 21 12.26 -14.36 -23.21
N GLU A 22 12.93 -13.60 -22.33
CA GLU A 22 13.56 -14.14 -21.12
C GLU A 22 13.32 -13.22 -19.91
N LEU A 23 13.18 -13.86 -18.74
CA LEU A 23 13.13 -13.23 -17.42
C LEU A 23 13.88 -14.12 -16.41
N PRO A 24 15.00 -13.66 -15.83
CA PRO A 24 15.77 -12.49 -16.25
C PRO A 24 16.41 -12.68 -17.62
N ARG A 25 16.79 -11.59 -18.30
CA ARG A 25 17.48 -11.67 -19.59
C ARG A 25 18.86 -12.29 -19.39
N ARG A 26 19.11 -13.41 -20.08
CA ARG A 26 20.39 -14.17 -20.02
C ARG A 26 21.17 -14.12 -21.32
N SER A 27 20.48 -13.96 -22.44
CA SER A 27 21.08 -13.88 -23.78
C SER A 27 20.94 -12.50 -24.38
N GLY A 28 21.91 -12.08 -25.20
CA GLY A 28 21.95 -10.75 -25.80
C GLY A 28 20.87 -10.48 -26.84
N ASP A 29 20.38 -11.53 -27.47
CA ASP A 29 19.38 -11.54 -28.55
C ASP A 29 17.93 -11.73 -28.07
N ALA A 30 17.74 -11.96 -26.76
CA ALA A 30 16.40 -12.13 -26.20
C ALA A 30 15.77 -10.79 -25.79
N HIS A 31 14.47 -10.69 -26.00
CA HIS A 31 13.67 -9.58 -25.45
C HIS A 31 13.48 -9.77 -23.94
N LEU A 32 13.54 -8.67 -23.19
CA LEU A 32 13.29 -8.70 -21.76
C LEU A 32 11.79 -8.85 -21.49
N TYR A 33 11.39 -9.94 -20.82
CA TYR A 33 10.02 -10.18 -20.42
C TYR A 33 9.80 -9.78 -18.97
N ARG A 34 9.04 -8.71 -18.75
CA ARG A 34 8.66 -8.22 -17.42
C ARG A 34 7.15 -8.09 -17.32
N ILE A 35 6.63 -7.98 -16.11
CA ILE A 35 5.19 -7.84 -15.85
C ILE A 35 4.57 -6.61 -16.54
N ASN A 36 5.37 -5.54 -16.72
CA ASN A 36 4.97 -4.34 -17.44
C ASN A 36 5.10 -4.44 -18.97
N HIS A 37 5.64 -5.57 -19.51
CA HIS A 37 5.70 -5.78 -20.95
C HIS A 37 4.30 -5.88 -21.54
N PRO A 38 4.01 -5.28 -22.73
CA PRO A 38 2.66 -5.29 -23.33
C PRO A 38 2.05 -6.68 -23.44
N LEU A 39 2.82 -7.68 -23.86
CA LEU A 39 2.38 -9.08 -23.93
C LEU A 39 2.00 -9.66 -22.57
N ALA A 40 2.77 -9.33 -21.50
CA ALA A 40 2.47 -9.82 -20.16
C ALA A 40 1.18 -9.16 -19.62
N ARG A 41 1.04 -7.85 -19.80
CA ARG A 41 -0.17 -7.11 -19.40
C ARG A 41 -1.41 -7.65 -20.12
N TRP A 42 -1.32 -7.87 -21.43
CA TRP A 42 -2.40 -8.47 -22.18
C TRP A 42 -2.78 -9.86 -21.62
N GLY A 43 -1.79 -10.73 -21.38
CA GLY A 43 -2.03 -12.05 -20.82
C GLY A 43 -2.71 -12.00 -19.45
N ILE A 44 -2.29 -11.07 -18.59
CA ILE A 44 -2.91 -10.84 -17.28
C ILE A 44 -4.36 -10.39 -17.43
N GLU A 45 -4.63 -9.42 -18.31
CA GLU A 45 -6.00 -8.93 -18.53
C GLU A 45 -6.91 -10.02 -19.13
N GLN A 46 -6.39 -10.85 -20.06
CA GLN A 46 -7.14 -12.00 -20.54
C GLN A 46 -7.44 -13.02 -19.43
N ALA A 47 -6.47 -13.27 -18.55
CA ALA A 47 -6.66 -14.16 -17.41
C ALA A 47 -7.71 -13.61 -16.42
N LYS A 48 -7.67 -12.32 -16.14
CA LYS A 48 -8.66 -11.65 -15.28
C LYS A 48 -10.07 -11.66 -15.87
N ALA A 49 -10.20 -11.51 -17.18
CA ALA A 49 -11.49 -11.50 -17.88
C ALA A 49 -12.08 -12.90 -18.08
N ARG A 50 -11.29 -13.96 -17.84
CA ARG A 50 -11.75 -15.32 -18.08
C ARG A 50 -12.78 -15.74 -17.04
N ALA A 51 -13.96 -16.10 -17.49
CA ALA A 51 -14.95 -16.76 -16.64
C ALA A 51 -14.46 -18.18 -16.30
N LEU A 52 -14.41 -18.50 -15.03
CA LEU A 52 -14.05 -19.83 -14.53
C LEU A 52 -15.33 -20.57 -14.16
N ASN A 53 -15.59 -21.68 -14.85
CA ASN A 53 -16.66 -22.60 -14.47
C ASN A 53 -16.23 -23.40 -13.23
N GLY A 54 -17.21 -23.84 -12.44
CA GLY A 54 -16.94 -24.73 -11.32
C GLY A 54 -16.20 -25.98 -11.80
N ALA A 55 -15.16 -26.36 -11.09
CA ALA A 55 -14.31 -27.51 -11.37
C ALA A 55 -14.00 -28.28 -10.09
N ARG A 56 -13.61 -29.54 -10.23
CA ARG A 56 -12.98 -30.33 -9.19
C ARG A 56 -11.48 -30.45 -9.48
N LEU A 57 -10.65 -30.07 -8.54
CA LEU A 57 -9.20 -30.20 -8.61
C LEU A 57 -8.76 -31.39 -7.77
N VAL A 58 -8.17 -32.38 -8.42
CA VAL A 58 -7.57 -33.55 -7.75
C VAL A 58 -6.08 -33.29 -7.66
N PHE A 59 -5.60 -32.93 -6.46
CA PHE A 59 -4.21 -32.66 -6.15
C PHE A 59 -3.46 -33.95 -5.90
N ASP A 60 -2.32 -34.15 -6.58
CA ASP A 60 -1.44 -35.29 -6.38
C ASP A 60 -0.27 -34.91 -5.46
N TYR A 61 -0.36 -35.33 -4.20
CA TYR A 61 0.67 -35.08 -3.20
C TYR A 61 2.00 -35.75 -3.55
N ASN A 62 1.95 -36.97 -4.12
CA ASN A 62 3.15 -37.77 -4.39
C ASN A 62 3.91 -37.21 -5.59
N ALA A 63 3.25 -36.57 -6.54
CA ALA A 63 3.85 -35.95 -7.72
C ALA A 63 4.60 -34.66 -7.41
N TYR A 64 4.46 -34.08 -6.23
CA TYR A 64 5.11 -32.79 -5.86
C TYR A 64 6.62 -32.92 -5.64
N GLY A 65 7.11 -34.11 -5.31
CA GLY A 65 8.54 -34.38 -5.12
C GLY A 65 9.17 -33.82 -3.83
N SER A 66 8.40 -33.12 -3.00
CA SER A 66 8.83 -32.60 -1.68
C SER A 66 7.74 -32.82 -0.64
N LYS A 67 8.16 -32.97 0.62
CA LYS A 67 7.23 -33.17 1.72
C LYS A 67 6.68 -31.83 2.23
N ILE A 68 5.34 -31.71 2.31
CA ILE A 68 4.64 -30.61 2.96
C ILE A 68 3.90 -31.18 4.18
N SER A 69 4.54 -31.15 5.35
CA SER A 69 4.06 -31.83 6.55
C SER A 69 2.65 -31.40 6.99
N THR A 70 2.28 -30.14 6.78
CA THR A 70 0.95 -29.61 7.14
C THR A 70 -0.16 -30.19 6.25
N LEU A 71 0.15 -30.60 5.01
CA LEU A 71 -0.83 -31.18 4.10
C LEU A 71 -1.00 -32.70 4.29
N GLU A 72 -0.11 -33.39 5.02
CA GLU A 72 -0.22 -34.83 5.26
C GLU A 72 -1.53 -35.22 5.97
N ALA A 73 -2.01 -34.37 6.90
CA ALA A 73 -3.27 -34.58 7.62
C ALA A 73 -4.51 -34.53 6.71
N TRP A 74 -4.37 -33.92 5.53
CA TRP A 74 -5.45 -33.72 4.57
C TRP A 74 -5.47 -34.75 3.44
N ARG A 75 -4.52 -35.69 3.41
CA ARG A 75 -4.54 -36.79 2.41
C ARG A 75 -5.78 -37.65 2.53
N GLY A 76 -6.36 -37.95 1.38
CA GLY A 76 -7.64 -38.67 1.29
C GLY A 76 -8.86 -37.85 1.70
N LYS A 77 -8.68 -36.54 1.94
CA LYS A 77 -9.78 -35.62 2.19
C LYS A 77 -10.18 -34.86 0.94
N ALA A 78 -11.42 -34.41 0.92
CA ALA A 78 -12.00 -33.59 -0.13
C ALA A 78 -12.85 -32.47 0.50
N GLY A 79 -13.11 -31.44 -0.28
CA GLY A 79 -13.91 -30.32 0.18
C GLY A 79 -14.03 -29.18 -0.81
N TRP A 80 -14.15 -27.96 -0.29
CA TRP A 80 -14.28 -26.76 -1.09
C TRP A 80 -13.09 -25.81 -0.83
N LEU A 81 -12.63 -25.18 -1.91
CA LEU A 81 -11.62 -24.12 -1.89
C LEU A 81 -12.20 -22.90 -2.59
N THR A 82 -12.10 -21.74 -1.96
CA THR A 82 -12.50 -20.45 -2.52
C THR A 82 -11.36 -19.47 -2.52
N VAL A 83 -11.28 -18.68 -3.57
CA VAL A 83 -10.32 -17.59 -3.71
C VAL A 83 -11.08 -16.30 -3.97
N LYS A 84 -10.87 -15.32 -3.12
CA LYS A 84 -11.44 -13.98 -3.23
C LYS A 84 -10.35 -12.93 -3.39
N LEU A 85 -10.66 -11.92 -4.17
CA LEU A 85 -9.88 -10.70 -4.27
C LEU A 85 -10.55 -9.62 -3.42
N ILE A 86 -9.82 -9.13 -2.44
CA ILE A 86 -10.24 -8.01 -1.61
C ILE A 86 -9.45 -6.79 -2.05
N SER A 87 -10.13 -5.79 -2.59
CA SER A 87 -9.55 -4.51 -2.97
C SER A 87 -9.90 -3.49 -1.89
N VAL A 88 -8.88 -2.88 -1.31
CA VAL A 88 -9.01 -1.87 -0.26
C VAL A 88 -8.42 -0.57 -0.78
N GLU A 89 -9.19 0.50 -0.78
CA GLU A 89 -8.68 1.82 -1.12
C GLU A 89 -8.02 2.45 0.12
N THR A 90 -6.73 2.78 0.00
CA THR A 90 -5.92 3.33 1.10
C THR A 90 -5.19 4.59 0.62
N LEU A 91 -5.26 5.71 1.33
CA LEU A 91 -4.49 6.96 1.12
C LEU A 91 -4.19 7.29 -0.37
N GLY A 92 -5.18 7.11 -1.25
CA GLY A 92 -5.03 7.31 -2.69
C GLY A 92 -4.35 6.17 -3.44
N ASN A 93 -4.03 5.06 -2.78
CA ASN A 93 -3.55 3.82 -3.38
C ASN A 93 -4.59 2.72 -3.23
N GLN A 94 -4.75 1.91 -4.27
CA GLN A 94 -5.56 0.70 -4.21
C GLN A 94 -4.66 -0.48 -3.89
N GLU A 95 -4.90 -1.13 -2.76
CA GLU A 95 -4.26 -2.39 -2.38
C GLU A 95 -5.18 -3.56 -2.72
N GLN A 96 -4.59 -4.64 -3.23
CA GLN A 96 -5.31 -5.86 -3.57
C GLN A 96 -4.72 -7.04 -2.81
N HIS A 97 -5.59 -7.78 -2.12
CA HIS A 97 -5.22 -8.95 -1.34
C HIS A 97 -5.98 -10.16 -1.85
N LEU A 98 -5.28 -11.27 -1.99
CA LEU A 98 -5.89 -12.56 -2.26
C LEU A 98 -6.20 -13.25 -0.93
N LEU A 99 -7.46 -13.61 -0.74
CA LEU A 99 -7.91 -14.41 0.37
C LEU A 99 -8.20 -15.82 -0.16
N VAL A 100 -7.45 -16.80 0.35
CA VAL A 100 -7.59 -18.20 -0.02
C VAL A 100 -8.07 -18.96 1.22
N ALA A 101 -9.18 -19.66 1.10
CA ALA A 101 -9.74 -20.48 2.17
C ALA A 101 -10.17 -21.83 1.64
N ALA A 102 -10.01 -22.87 2.43
CA ALA A 102 -10.46 -24.20 2.10
C ALA A 102 -11.05 -24.91 3.32
N GLY A 103 -12.05 -25.71 3.11
CA GLY A 103 -12.67 -26.56 4.09
C GLY A 103 -12.93 -27.94 3.55
N THR A 104 -13.03 -28.93 4.43
CA THR A 104 -13.37 -30.31 4.10
C THR A 104 -14.89 -30.50 4.05
N THR A 105 -15.32 -31.57 3.44
CA THR A 105 -16.77 -31.95 3.39
C THR A 105 -17.36 -32.26 4.75
N ASP A 106 -16.53 -32.56 5.75
CA ASP A 106 -16.92 -32.80 7.16
C ASP A 106 -16.88 -31.50 8.01
N GLY A 107 -16.76 -30.33 7.35
CA GLY A 107 -16.89 -29.03 8.00
C GLY A 107 -15.64 -28.56 8.75
N VAL A 108 -14.48 -29.15 8.49
CA VAL A 108 -13.22 -28.73 9.09
C VAL A 108 -12.53 -27.73 8.16
N VAL A 109 -12.20 -26.55 8.66
CA VAL A 109 -11.49 -25.52 7.90
C VAL A 109 -9.99 -25.75 7.98
N LEU A 110 -9.28 -25.59 6.87
CA LEU A 110 -7.84 -25.70 6.80
C LEU A 110 -7.17 -24.45 7.42
N ALA A 111 -6.01 -24.64 8.05
CA ALA A 111 -5.21 -23.54 8.57
C ALA A 111 -4.86 -22.53 7.47
N GLU A 112 -4.59 -21.27 7.85
CA GLU A 112 -4.51 -20.11 6.94
C GLU A 112 -3.58 -20.33 5.74
N GLU A 113 -2.43 -20.96 5.95
CA GLU A 113 -1.44 -21.19 4.89
C GLU A 113 -1.69 -22.48 4.06
N ASP A 114 -2.46 -23.41 4.56
CA ASP A 114 -2.63 -24.72 3.92
C ASP A 114 -3.39 -24.68 2.59
N PRO A 115 -4.43 -23.82 2.41
CA PRO A 115 -5.09 -23.66 1.12
C PRO A 115 -4.14 -23.18 0.01
N GLU A 116 -3.22 -22.28 0.33
CA GLU A 116 -2.21 -21.83 -0.64
C GLU A 116 -1.20 -22.93 -0.98
N LYS A 117 -0.85 -23.76 0.01
CA LYS A 117 0.05 -24.90 -0.19
C LYS A 117 -0.61 -25.96 -1.09
N LEU A 118 -1.93 -26.19 -0.94
CA LEU A 118 -2.68 -27.06 -1.86
C LEU A 118 -2.55 -26.59 -3.32
N LEU A 119 -2.70 -25.30 -3.58
CA LEU A 119 -2.61 -24.73 -4.93
C LEU A 119 -1.20 -24.84 -5.56
N ARG A 120 -0.17 -25.20 -4.78
CA ARG A 120 1.19 -25.46 -5.29
C ARG A 120 1.38 -26.90 -5.77
N LEU A 121 0.47 -27.79 -5.43
CA LEU A 121 0.56 -29.19 -5.83
C LEU A 121 0.16 -29.38 -7.31
N PRO A 122 0.76 -30.35 -8.01
CA PRO A 122 0.23 -30.78 -9.28
C PRO A 122 -1.22 -31.23 -9.16
N ALA A 123 -2.08 -30.80 -10.09
CA ALA A 123 -3.49 -31.14 -10.04
C ALA A 123 -4.03 -31.51 -11.41
N THR A 124 -5.00 -32.39 -11.42
CA THR A 124 -5.84 -32.68 -12.59
C THR A 124 -7.21 -32.05 -12.40
N THR A 125 -7.77 -31.53 -13.49
CA THR A 125 -9.09 -30.91 -13.47
C THR A 125 -10.14 -31.90 -13.91
N GLN A 126 -11.21 -32.02 -13.14
CA GLN A 126 -12.40 -32.83 -13.45
C GLN A 126 -13.64 -31.93 -13.48
N ALA A 127 -14.72 -32.38 -14.05
CA ALA A 127 -16.00 -31.70 -13.95
C ALA A 127 -16.44 -31.64 -12.46
N ALA A 128 -16.93 -30.47 -12.02
CA ALA A 128 -17.48 -30.34 -10.67
C ALA A 128 -18.70 -31.27 -10.51
N SER A 129 -18.85 -31.86 -9.36
CA SER A 129 -20.05 -32.53 -8.98
C SER A 129 -21.12 -31.47 -8.68
N LEU A 130 -22.21 -31.46 -9.44
CA LEU A 130 -23.17 -30.34 -9.50
C LEU A 130 -24.02 -30.10 -8.25
N PHE A 131 -23.73 -30.71 -7.09
CA PHE A 131 -24.73 -30.83 -6.04
C PHE A 131 -24.42 -30.27 -4.67
N ASN A 132 -23.23 -29.73 -4.42
CA ASN A 132 -22.92 -29.21 -3.10
C ASN A 132 -22.39 -27.77 -3.17
N ALA A 133 -22.99 -26.88 -2.41
CA ALA A 133 -22.45 -25.55 -2.15
C ALA A 133 -21.38 -25.62 -1.04
N PRO A 134 -20.44 -24.64 -0.98
CA PRO A 134 -19.53 -24.52 0.15
C PRO A 134 -20.26 -24.52 1.49
N ASP A 135 -19.70 -25.20 2.48
CA ASP A 135 -20.28 -25.28 3.82
C ASP A 135 -20.31 -23.90 4.49
N ALA A 136 -21.29 -23.70 5.38
CA ALA A 136 -21.43 -22.49 6.16
C ALA A 136 -20.19 -22.20 7.03
N THR A 137 -19.46 -23.22 7.48
CA THR A 137 -18.20 -23.08 8.25
C THR A 137 -17.09 -22.47 7.40
N LEU A 138 -16.94 -22.84 6.13
CA LEU A 138 -15.98 -22.23 5.22
C LEU A 138 -16.34 -20.78 4.94
N LEU A 139 -17.63 -20.47 4.76
CA LEU A 139 -18.06 -19.09 4.53
C LEU A 139 -17.81 -18.21 5.75
N ALA A 140 -18.02 -18.72 6.97
CA ALA A 140 -17.71 -18.02 8.20
C ALA A 140 -16.19 -17.78 8.37
N ASP A 141 -15.35 -18.75 8.01
CA ASP A 141 -13.89 -18.58 8.04
C ASP A 141 -13.42 -17.50 7.05
N VAL A 142 -13.98 -17.48 5.86
CA VAL A 142 -13.71 -16.44 4.86
C VAL A 142 -14.00 -15.05 5.41
N GLU A 143 -15.15 -14.85 6.05
CA GLU A 143 -15.51 -13.56 6.66
C GLU A 143 -14.61 -13.20 7.86
N ALA A 144 -14.21 -14.19 8.66
CA ALA A 144 -13.26 -13.98 9.76
C ALA A 144 -11.88 -13.54 9.23
N ARG A 145 -11.35 -14.21 8.21
CA ARG A 145 -10.08 -13.86 7.56
C ARG A 145 -10.13 -12.48 6.92
N LYS A 146 -11.22 -12.16 6.23
CA LYS A 146 -11.44 -10.81 5.67
C LYS A 146 -11.43 -9.74 6.76
N THR A 147 -12.12 -9.99 7.87
CA THR A 147 -12.14 -9.06 9.01
C THR A 147 -10.75 -8.86 9.60
N ALA A 148 -9.98 -9.92 9.76
CA ALA A 148 -8.59 -9.85 10.23
C ALA A 148 -7.71 -9.05 9.27
N LEU A 149 -7.81 -9.31 7.96
CA LEU A 149 -7.08 -8.58 6.94
C LEU A 149 -7.39 -7.07 6.99
N LEU A 150 -8.67 -6.70 7.07
CA LEU A 150 -9.07 -5.30 7.14
C LEU A 150 -8.57 -4.62 8.42
N ARG A 151 -8.56 -5.34 9.53
CA ARG A 151 -7.99 -4.82 10.78
C ARG A 151 -6.50 -4.55 10.63
N ASP A 152 -5.73 -5.47 10.05
CA ASP A 152 -4.29 -5.32 9.86
C ASP A 152 -3.95 -4.16 8.92
N VAL A 153 -4.77 -3.97 7.85
CA VAL A 153 -4.66 -2.80 6.97
C VAL A 153 -4.91 -1.50 7.75
N ASN A 154 -5.94 -1.46 8.59
CA ASN A 154 -6.27 -0.28 9.38
C ASN A 154 -5.20 0.04 10.43
N GLU A 155 -4.66 -0.96 11.13
CA GLU A 155 -3.58 -0.78 12.11
C GLU A 155 -2.32 -0.22 11.45
N ARG A 156 -1.97 -0.72 10.26
CA ARG A 156 -0.84 -0.20 9.48
C ARG A 156 -1.06 1.25 9.05
N ASN A 157 -2.26 1.60 8.60
CA ASN A 157 -2.61 2.95 8.18
C ASN A 157 -2.58 3.92 9.37
N LEU A 158 -3.05 3.49 10.54
CA LEU A 158 -2.94 4.26 11.78
C LEU A 158 -1.47 4.53 12.15
N GLY A 159 -0.62 3.51 12.09
CA GLY A 159 0.81 3.65 12.34
C GLY A 159 1.50 4.63 11.38
N TYR A 160 1.11 4.60 10.11
CA TYR A 160 1.60 5.59 9.13
C TYR A 160 1.15 7.01 9.48
N PHE A 161 -0.12 7.20 9.81
CA PHE A 161 -0.67 8.49 10.23
C PHE A 161 0.08 9.06 11.44
N GLU A 162 0.28 8.24 12.48
CA GLU A 162 1.02 8.65 13.68
C GLU A 162 2.45 9.10 13.36
N GLN A 163 3.14 8.40 12.46
CA GLN A 163 4.48 8.77 12.02
C GLN A 163 4.50 10.10 11.26
N GLU A 164 3.52 10.35 10.38
CA GLU A 164 3.44 11.60 9.63
C GLU A 164 3.11 12.78 10.55
N VAL A 165 2.23 12.60 11.53
CA VAL A 165 1.95 13.62 12.56
C VAL A 165 3.21 13.93 13.38
N GLN A 166 3.96 12.91 13.81
CA GLN A 166 5.21 13.10 14.54
C GLN A 166 6.27 13.87 13.73
N LYS A 167 6.38 13.60 12.44
CA LYS A 167 7.28 14.34 11.54
C LYS A 167 6.88 15.81 11.41
N LEU A 168 5.58 16.09 11.29
CA LEU A 168 5.06 17.45 11.24
C LEU A 168 5.33 18.20 12.55
N ASP A 169 5.10 17.56 13.69
CA ASP A 169 5.36 18.13 15.01
C ASP A 169 6.85 18.45 15.18
N ALA A 170 7.74 17.50 14.83
CA ALA A 170 9.19 17.71 14.91
C ALA A 170 9.66 18.86 14.00
N TRP A 171 9.15 18.91 12.76
CA TRP A 171 9.44 19.99 11.82
C TRP A 171 8.97 21.35 12.36
N ALA A 172 7.77 21.41 12.96
CA ALA A 172 7.21 22.59 13.58
C ALA A 172 8.08 23.09 14.74
N ASP A 173 8.51 22.19 15.61
CA ASP A 173 9.33 22.49 16.77
C ASP A 173 10.71 23.02 16.35
N ASP A 174 11.36 22.41 15.35
CA ASP A 174 12.65 22.87 14.82
C ASP A 174 12.52 24.27 14.21
N LEU A 175 11.48 24.53 13.45
CA LEU A 175 11.20 25.82 12.84
C LEU A 175 10.94 26.90 13.88
N LYS A 176 10.13 26.58 14.88
CA LYS A 176 9.84 27.45 16.02
C LYS A 176 11.12 27.81 16.78
N LEU A 177 11.93 26.80 17.09
CA LEU A 177 13.20 27.00 17.80
C LEU A 177 14.14 27.93 17.03
N GLY A 178 14.29 27.72 15.72
CA GLY A 178 15.10 28.56 14.84
C GLY A 178 14.63 30.01 14.82
N LEU A 179 13.33 30.26 14.60
CA LEU A 179 12.75 31.61 14.58
C LEU A 179 12.80 32.31 15.94
N GLU A 180 12.59 31.57 17.03
CA GLU A 180 12.73 32.12 18.38
C GLU A 180 14.18 32.51 18.69
N GLN A 181 15.17 31.75 18.24
CA GLN A 181 16.59 32.11 18.40
C GLN A 181 16.94 33.38 17.62
N GLU A 182 16.50 33.47 16.35
CA GLU A 182 16.72 34.70 15.57
C GLU A 182 16.05 35.93 16.20
N ILE A 183 14.83 35.76 16.72
CA ILE A 183 14.14 36.84 17.43
C ILE A 183 14.93 37.28 18.68
N LYS A 184 15.46 36.31 19.45
CA LYS A 184 16.30 36.61 20.65
C LYS A 184 17.60 37.35 20.29
N GLU A 185 18.23 36.99 19.18
CA GLU A 185 19.42 37.65 18.68
C GLU A 185 19.12 39.11 18.30
N ILE A 186 18.06 39.34 17.55
CA ILE A 186 17.63 40.70 17.18
C ILE A 186 17.25 41.52 18.42
N ASP A 187 16.61 40.91 19.43
CA ASP A 187 16.31 41.61 20.68
C ASP A 187 17.58 42.01 21.43
N ARG A 188 18.65 41.22 21.37
CA ARG A 188 19.98 41.59 21.92
C ARG A 188 20.60 42.74 21.13
N GLU A 189 20.59 42.65 19.79
CA GLU A 189 21.09 43.73 18.93
C GLU A 189 20.34 45.03 19.16
N ILE A 190 19.01 45.02 19.29
CA ILE A 190 18.21 46.20 19.60
C ILE A 190 18.64 46.82 20.93
N LYS A 191 18.89 46.00 21.97
CA LYS A 191 19.37 46.50 23.27
C LYS A 191 20.74 47.18 23.17
N GLU A 192 21.67 46.61 22.41
CA GLU A 192 22.99 47.16 22.19
C GLU A 192 22.94 48.47 21.40
N VAL A 193 22.16 48.49 20.31
CA VAL A 193 21.94 49.71 19.51
C VAL A 193 21.36 50.84 20.37
N ARG A 194 20.38 50.53 21.21
CA ARG A 194 19.82 51.53 22.17
C ARG A 194 20.85 52.05 23.15
N ARG A 195 21.69 51.15 23.68
CA ARG A 195 22.77 51.53 24.62
C ARG A 195 23.79 52.45 23.95
N THR A 196 24.22 52.08 22.72
CA THR A 196 25.18 52.88 21.95
C THR A 196 24.59 54.21 21.52
N ALA A 197 23.33 54.26 21.11
CA ALA A 197 22.64 55.49 20.76
C ALA A 197 22.54 56.47 21.97
N ALA A 198 22.34 55.91 23.17
CA ALA A 198 22.27 56.74 24.40
C ALA A 198 23.61 57.38 24.76
N THR A 199 24.72 56.74 24.45
CA THR A 199 26.09 57.22 24.79
C THR A 199 26.74 58.02 23.67
N SER A 200 26.18 58.05 22.45
CA SER A 200 26.76 58.78 21.32
C SER A 200 26.67 60.29 21.48
N PRO A 201 27.79 61.02 21.34
CA PRO A 201 27.83 62.47 21.58
C PRO A 201 27.36 63.29 20.35
N ARG A 202 27.33 62.73 19.16
CA ARG A 202 26.99 63.39 17.89
C ARG A 202 25.59 63.12 17.43
N LEU A 203 24.88 64.13 16.93
CA LEU A 203 23.52 64.01 16.46
C LEU A 203 23.39 63.07 15.25
N GLU A 204 24.36 63.12 14.32
CA GLU A 204 24.40 62.28 13.15
C GLU A 204 24.48 60.79 13.50
N GLU A 205 25.31 60.47 14.50
CA GLU A 205 25.44 59.09 15.01
C GLU A 205 24.14 58.63 15.67
N LYS A 206 23.49 59.48 16.47
CA LYS A 206 22.19 59.16 17.08
C LYS A 206 21.11 58.86 16.01
N LEU A 207 21.07 59.62 14.94
CA LEU A 207 20.15 59.40 13.85
C LEU A 207 20.42 58.07 13.10
N SER A 208 21.70 57.74 12.89
CA SER A 208 22.08 56.45 12.27
C SER A 208 21.66 55.26 13.13
N TRP A 209 21.86 55.33 14.44
CA TRP A 209 21.45 54.31 15.39
C TRP A 209 19.92 54.15 15.47
N GLN A 210 19.18 55.27 15.42
CA GLN A 210 17.71 55.21 15.36
C GLN A 210 17.17 54.54 14.09
N LYS A 211 17.84 54.80 12.94
CA LYS A 211 17.48 54.10 11.69
C LYS A 211 17.72 52.60 11.80
N LYS A 212 18.89 52.19 12.32
CA LYS A 212 19.23 50.80 12.55
C LYS A 212 18.28 50.12 13.55
N GLN A 213 17.89 50.82 14.62
CA GLN A 213 16.88 50.29 15.55
C GLN A 213 15.54 50.00 14.87
N ARG A 214 15.03 50.94 14.05
CA ARG A 214 13.76 50.75 13.30
C ARG A 214 13.84 49.58 12.33
N GLU A 215 14.96 49.40 11.66
CA GLU A 215 15.21 48.28 10.76
C GLU A 215 15.15 46.94 11.51
N LEU A 216 15.84 46.82 12.65
CA LEU A 216 15.82 45.64 13.50
C LEU A 216 14.44 45.35 14.09
N GLU A 217 13.71 46.40 14.54
CA GLU A 217 12.32 46.24 15.00
C GLU A 217 11.40 45.79 13.90
N GLY A 218 11.59 46.22 12.64
CA GLY A 218 10.88 45.76 11.47
C GLY A 218 11.16 44.29 11.18
N LYS A 219 12.45 43.88 11.21
CA LYS A 219 12.88 42.51 11.01
C LYS A 219 12.28 41.58 12.08
N ARG A 220 12.36 41.99 13.35
CA ARG A 220 11.73 41.24 14.46
C ARG A 220 10.22 41.04 14.27
N SER A 221 9.52 42.10 13.87
CA SER A 221 8.06 42.04 13.63
C SER A 221 7.71 41.09 12.44
N LYS A 222 8.59 41.03 11.43
CA LYS A 222 8.44 40.09 10.31
C LYS A 222 8.61 38.64 10.76
N LEU A 223 9.68 38.35 11.51
CA LEU A 223 9.93 37.00 12.03
C LEU A 223 8.83 36.48 12.95
N ARG A 224 8.29 37.38 13.82
CA ARG A 224 7.12 36.99 14.66
C ARG A 224 5.90 36.63 13.83
N ARG A 225 5.60 37.37 12.76
CA ARG A 225 4.50 37.02 11.87
C ARG A 225 4.74 35.71 11.11
N GLU A 226 5.98 35.47 10.71
CA GLU A 226 6.38 34.22 10.08
C GLU A 226 6.22 33.01 11.02
N LEU A 227 6.59 33.16 12.30
CA LEU A 227 6.37 32.13 13.31
C LEU A 227 4.89 31.72 13.42
N PHE A 228 3.97 32.69 13.50
CA PHE A 228 2.53 32.40 13.54
C PHE A 228 2.03 31.75 12.24
N ALA A 229 2.45 32.28 11.09
CA ALA A 229 2.06 31.72 9.80
C ALA A 229 2.51 30.26 9.63
N ARG A 230 3.69 29.90 10.15
CA ARG A 230 4.18 28.51 10.13
C ARG A 230 3.40 27.59 11.09
N GLN A 231 3.01 28.12 12.24
CA GLN A 231 2.14 27.36 13.15
C GLN A 231 0.78 27.05 12.52
N ASP A 232 0.17 28.04 11.88
CA ASP A 232 -1.11 27.88 11.17
C ASP A 232 -0.97 26.86 10.01
N GLU A 233 0.15 26.87 9.28
CA GLU A 233 0.44 25.93 8.20
C GLU A 233 0.55 24.48 8.71
N VAL A 234 1.23 24.26 9.82
CA VAL A 234 1.34 22.91 10.43
C VAL A 234 -0.02 22.41 10.91
N GLU A 235 -0.80 23.29 11.54
CA GLU A 235 -2.14 22.92 11.99
C GLU A 235 -3.06 22.59 10.82
N ALA A 236 -2.97 23.33 9.71
CA ALA A 236 -3.71 23.05 8.50
C ALA A 236 -3.32 21.69 7.89
N GLN A 237 -2.03 21.37 7.82
CA GLN A 237 -1.55 20.08 7.33
C GLN A 237 -1.98 18.92 8.23
N ARG A 238 -1.96 19.10 9.56
CA ARG A 238 -2.47 18.10 10.51
C ARG A 238 -3.96 17.83 10.30
N ASN A 239 -4.76 18.87 10.15
CA ASN A 239 -6.20 18.75 9.93
C ASN A 239 -6.50 18.06 8.59
N ASP A 240 -5.72 18.35 7.54
CA ASP A 240 -5.84 17.67 6.25
C ASP A 240 -5.54 16.16 6.37
N LEU A 241 -4.49 15.78 7.08
CA LEU A 241 -4.18 14.37 7.36
C LEU A 241 -5.31 13.67 8.14
N ILE A 242 -5.89 14.33 9.15
CA ILE A 242 -7.02 13.79 9.90
C ILE A 242 -8.22 13.59 8.97
N SER A 243 -8.54 14.59 8.14
CA SER A 243 -9.65 14.50 7.18
C SER A 243 -9.46 13.38 6.16
N GLN A 244 -8.23 13.18 5.66
CA GLN A 244 -7.91 12.07 4.78
C GLN A 244 -8.12 10.72 5.48
N LEU A 245 -7.74 10.59 6.74
CA LEU A 245 -7.95 9.37 7.52
C LEU A 245 -9.45 9.10 7.75
N GLU A 246 -10.24 10.13 8.07
CA GLU A 246 -11.68 10.02 8.24
C GLU A 246 -12.39 9.53 6.97
N VAL A 247 -11.98 10.05 5.80
CA VAL A 247 -12.50 9.56 4.50
C VAL A 247 -12.14 8.09 4.28
N GLN A 248 -10.97 7.67 4.72
CA GLN A 248 -10.54 6.27 4.59
C GLN A 248 -11.24 5.31 5.55
N LEU A 249 -11.63 5.77 6.73
CA LEU A 249 -12.46 4.97 7.64
C LEU A 249 -13.85 4.68 7.04
N GLN A 250 -14.28 5.45 6.03
CA GLN A 250 -15.46 5.19 5.20
C GLN A 250 -15.17 4.25 4.01
N GLN A 251 -14.09 3.47 4.05
CA GLN A 251 -13.53 2.66 2.97
C GLN A 251 -14.58 1.91 2.15
N GLN A 252 -14.48 2.05 0.84
CA GLN A 252 -15.10 1.11 -0.09
C GLN A 252 -14.19 -0.13 -0.20
N VAL A 253 -14.60 -1.19 0.51
CA VAL A 253 -14.00 -2.51 0.34
C VAL A 253 -14.73 -3.20 -0.79
N GLU A 254 -14.06 -3.41 -1.91
CA GLU A 254 -14.58 -4.21 -3.00
C GLU A 254 -14.15 -5.67 -2.82
N GLU A 255 -15.12 -6.57 -2.83
CA GLU A 255 -14.89 -8.01 -2.74
C GLU A 255 -15.32 -8.68 -4.04
N ARG A 256 -14.44 -9.49 -4.61
CA ARG A 256 -14.70 -10.27 -5.79
C ARG A 256 -14.28 -11.73 -5.60
N THR A 257 -15.23 -12.66 -5.71
CA THR A 257 -14.89 -14.08 -5.79
C THR A 257 -14.27 -14.37 -7.15
N LEU A 258 -13.02 -14.83 -7.15
CA LEU A 258 -12.32 -15.22 -8.38
C LEU A 258 -12.77 -16.58 -8.84
N PHE A 259 -12.80 -17.56 -7.93
CA PHE A 259 -13.35 -18.88 -8.18
C PHE A 259 -13.65 -19.63 -6.88
N THR A 260 -14.53 -20.62 -6.99
CA THR A 260 -14.77 -21.62 -5.97
C THR A 260 -14.75 -22.98 -6.65
N VAL A 261 -13.95 -23.91 -6.12
CA VAL A 261 -13.73 -25.23 -6.71
C VAL A 261 -13.84 -26.31 -5.64
N GLU A 262 -14.26 -27.50 -6.07
CA GLU A 262 -14.08 -28.70 -5.26
C GLU A 262 -12.62 -29.11 -5.28
N TRP A 263 -12.11 -29.63 -4.17
CA TRP A 263 -10.75 -30.16 -4.11
C TRP A 263 -10.74 -31.56 -3.48
N GLU A 264 -9.77 -32.34 -3.89
CA GLU A 264 -9.41 -33.64 -3.28
C GLU A 264 -7.90 -33.77 -3.26
N LEU A 265 -7.34 -34.31 -2.19
CA LEU A 265 -5.91 -34.56 -2.05
C LEU A 265 -5.64 -36.07 -2.05
N VAL A 266 -4.97 -36.59 -3.06
CA VAL A 266 -4.62 -38.01 -3.22
C VAL A 266 -3.14 -38.28 -2.99
#